data_663a0433234422b359144d23927e8312
#
_entry.id   663a0433234422b359144d23927e8312
#
_cell.length_a   1.000
_cell.length_b   1.000
_cell.length_c   1.000
_cell.angle_alpha   90.00
_cell.angle_beta   90.00
_cell.angle_gamma   90.00
#
_symmetry.space_group_name_H-M   'P 1'
#
loop_
_entity.id
_entity.type
_entity.pdbx_description
1 polymer ?
#
loop_
_entity_poly.entity_id
_entity_poly.type
_entity_poly.pdbx_seq_one_letter_code
_entity_poly.pdbx_strand_id
1 'polypeptide(L)'
;TALIPFLQNDDANRALMGSNMQRQAVPLLTTEAPVVGTGIEVKAAVDSGVCVVAKKSGTIDYVCSNLIRMTADDGEKIEYHLTKFSRSNQSNCYNQRPIVFKGNHVEAGQVIADGPSTSEGELALGKNPLIGFMTWEGYNYEDAMLINEKLVRDDILTSIHIEEYECEARDTKLGAEEITRDIPKRGSPPRFG
;
A
#
# COMPACT_ATOMS: atom_id res chain seq x y z
N THR A 1 -10.34 -12.32 -10.82
CA THR A 1 -10.75 -13.74 -10.58
C THR A 1 -9.56 -14.69 -10.56
N ALA A 2 -8.52 -14.48 -11.38
CA ALA A 2 -7.35 -15.37 -11.47
C ALA A 2 -6.53 -15.51 -10.16
N LEU A 3 -6.74 -14.63 -9.20
CA LEU A 3 -6.12 -14.65 -7.86
C LEU A 3 -6.94 -15.44 -6.83
N ILE A 4 -8.09 -15.99 -7.19
CA ILE A 4 -8.96 -16.76 -6.29
C ILE A 4 -8.56 -18.22 -6.36
N PRO A 5 -7.98 -18.81 -5.30
CA PRO A 5 -7.66 -20.23 -5.27
C PRO A 5 -8.96 -21.04 -5.20
N PHE A 6 -8.95 -22.24 -5.81
CA PHE A 6 -10.10 -23.14 -5.86
C PHE A 6 -11.37 -22.51 -6.45
N LEU A 7 -11.22 -21.62 -7.43
CA LEU A 7 -12.31 -20.88 -8.05
C LEU A 7 -13.43 -21.78 -8.58
N GLN A 8 -13.08 -22.97 -9.09
CA GLN A 8 -14.03 -23.94 -9.60
C GLN A 8 -15.02 -24.48 -8.53
N ASN A 9 -14.70 -24.34 -7.26
CA ASN A 9 -15.56 -24.76 -6.14
C ASN A 9 -16.44 -23.65 -5.60
N ASP A 10 -16.30 -22.42 -6.12
CA ASP A 10 -17.06 -21.26 -5.68
C ASP A 10 -18.28 -21.01 -6.56
N ASP A 11 -19.35 -20.49 -5.96
CA ASP A 11 -20.49 -19.94 -6.70
C ASP A 11 -20.04 -18.68 -7.48
N ALA A 12 -20.55 -18.57 -8.73
CA ALA A 12 -20.17 -17.47 -9.62
C ALA A 12 -20.46 -16.08 -9.03
N ASN A 13 -21.57 -15.92 -8.32
CA ASN A 13 -21.94 -14.64 -7.70
C ASN A 13 -20.95 -14.26 -6.58
N ARG A 14 -20.54 -15.24 -5.77
CA ARG A 14 -19.59 -15.01 -4.66
C ARG A 14 -18.16 -14.80 -5.18
N ALA A 15 -17.76 -15.50 -6.23
CA ALA A 15 -16.50 -15.26 -6.92
C ALA A 15 -16.43 -13.84 -7.52
N LEU A 16 -17.53 -13.33 -8.08
CA LEU A 16 -17.64 -11.94 -8.57
C LEU A 16 -17.43 -10.94 -7.44
N MET A 17 -18.11 -11.14 -6.30
CA MET A 17 -17.95 -10.27 -5.12
C MET A 17 -16.52 -10.29 -4.61
N GLY A 18 -15.92 -11.46 -4.41
CA GLY A 18 -14.55 -11.62 -3.97
C GLY A 18 -13.53 -10.98 -4.91
N SER A 19 -13.70 -11.14 -6.22
CA SER A 19 -12.86 -10.50 -7.23
C SER A 19 -12.94 -8.96 -7.16
N ASN A 20 -14.13 -8.40 -6.92
CA ASN A 20 -14.31 -6.97 -6.74
C ASN A 20 -13.65 -6.47 -5.44
N MET A 21 -13.77 -7.22 -4.35
CA MET A 21 -13.16 -6.87 -3.06
C MET A 21 -11.62 -6.88 -3.13
N GLN A 22 -10.99 -7.77 -3.87
CA GLN A 22 -9.54 -7.76 -4.10
C GLN A 22 -9.04 -6.43 -4.68
N ARG A 23 -9.84 -5.81 -5.56
CA ARG A 23 -9.50 -4.49 -6.15
C ARG A 23 -9.64 -3.32 -5.18
N GLN A 24 -10.32 -3.52 -4.06
CA GLN A 24 -10.55 -2.51 -3.01
C GLN A 24 -9.65 -2.71 -1.79
N ALA A 25 -8.71 -3.66 -1.86
CA ALA A 25 -7.79 -3.94 -0.78
C ALA A 25 -6.90 -2.72 -0.49
N VAL A 26 -6.88 -2.30 0.78
CA VAL A 26 -6.06 -1.17 1.24
C VAL A 26 -4.65 -1.65 1.53
N PRO A 27 -3.60 -0.96 1.06
CA PRO A 27 -2.22 -1.29 1.41
C PRO A 27 -1.99 -1.16 2.92
N LEU A 28 -1.53 -2.24 3.55
CA LEU A 28 -1.20 -2.28 4.98
C LEU A 28 0.26 -1.88 5.21
N LEU A 29 0.60 -1.52 6.46
CA LEU A 29 1.98 -1.23 6.87
C LEU A 29 2.92 -2.41 6.57
N THR A 30 2.47 -3.61 6.93
CA THR A 30 3.15 -4.86 6.61
C THR A 30 2.13 -5.85 6.06
N THR A 31 2.42 -6.44 4.93
CA THR A 31 1.58 -7.44 4.28
C THR A 31 2.22 -8.82 4.34
N GLU A 32 1.45 -9.85 4.10
CA GLU A 32 1.92 -11.22 4.03
C GLU A 32 1.46 -11.84 2.72
N ALA A 33 2.37 -12.59 2.09
CA ALA A 33 2.02 -13.40 0.92
C ALA A 33 0.93 -14.43 1.30
N PRO A 34 0.00 -14.74 0.39
CA PRO A 34 -1.04 -15.72 0.67
C PRO A 34 -0.43 -17.10 0.89
N VAL A 35 -0.90 -17.83 1.91
CA VAL A 35 -0.45 -19.21 2.18
C VAL A 35 -0.84 -20.13 1.03
N VAL A 36 -1.99 -19.90 0.41
CA VAL A 36 -2.47 -20.60 -0.78
C VAL A 36 -2.70 -19.58 -1.89
N GLY A 37 -1.95 -19.72 -2.97
CA GLY A 37 -2.03 -18.84 -4.13
C GLY A 37 -2.36 -19.62 -5.41
N THR A 38 -2.49 -18.89 -6.51
CA THR A 38 -2.77 -19.43 -7.84
C THR A 38 -1.54 -19.47 -8.75
N GLY A 39 -0.42 -18.90 -8.29
CA GLY A 39 0.83 -18.78 -9.04
C GLY A 39 0.92 -17.55 -9.95
N ILE A 40 -0.12 -16.74 -10.04
CA ILE A 40 -0.11 -15.48 -10.82
C ILE A 40 0.35 -14.28 -10.01
N GLU A 41 0.47 -14.42 -8.69
CA GLU A 41 0.74 -13.33 -7.74
C GLU A 41 2.06 -12.62 -8.05
N VAL A 42 3.12 -13.37 -8.31
CA VAL A 42 4.44 -12.81 -8.66
C VAL A 42 4.36 -12.02 -9.96
N LYS A 43 3.74 -12.62 -10.99
CA LYS A 43 3.58 -11.95 -12.27
C LYS A 43 2.73 -10.69 -12.14
N ALA A 44 1.64 -10.75 -11.37
CA ALA A 44 0.77 -9.59 -11.13
C ALA A 44 1.52 -8.46 -10.42
N ALA A 45 2.36 -8.77 -9.42
CA ALA A 45 3.17 -7.79 -8.71
C ALA A 45 4.21 -7.11 -9.61
N VAL A 46 4.93 -7.89 -10.41
CA VAL A 46 5.97 -7.39 -11.33
C VAL A 46 5.35 -6.57 -12.47
N ASP A 47 4.34 -7.10 -13.15
CA ASP A 47 3.71 -6.47 -14.32
C ASP A 47 2.93 -5.20 -13.96
N SER A 48 2.48 -5.06 -12.71
CA SER A 48 1.80 -3.85 -12.22
C SER A 48 2.75 -2.65 -12.09
N GLY A 49 4.07 -2.87 -12.06
CA GLY A 49 5.09 -1.85 -11.90
C GLY A 49 5.19 -1.25 -10.50
N VAL A 50 4.53 -1.83 -9.49
CA VAL A 50 4.63 -1.38 -8.08
C VAL A 50 5.95 -1.79 -7.44
N CYS A 51 6.52 -2.92 -7.88
CA CYS A 51 7.83 -3.41 -7.45
C CYS A 51 8.93 -2.81 -8.31
N VAL A 52 10.11 -2.61 -7.73
CA VAL A 52 11.31 -2.23 -8.47
C VAL A 52 12.06 -3.48 -8.86
N VAL A 53 12.34 -3.59 -10.14
CA VAL A 53 12.98 -4.77 -10.76
C VAL A 53 14.38 -4.41 -11.27
N ALA A 54 15.35 -5.30 -11.07
CA ALA A 54 16.70 -5.11 -11.58
C ALA A 54 16.70 -5.13 -13.11
N LYS A 55 17.25 -4.09 -13.73
CA LYS A 55 17.35 -3.96 -15.20
C LYS A 55 18.44 -4.84 -15.79
N LYS A 56 19.51 -5.10 -15.03
CA LYS A 56 20.67 -5.92 -15.40
C LYS A 56 21.07 -6.80 -14.22
N SER A 57 21.81 -7.84 -14.49
CA SER A 57 22.47 -8.65 -13.45
C SER A 57 23.65 -7.87 -12.88
N GLY A 58 23.92 -8.03 -11.58
CA GLY A 58 25.01 -7.35 -10.93
C GLY A 58 24.99 -7.45 -9.39
N THR A 59 25.88 -6.74 -8.74
CA THR A 59 26.04 -6.75 -7.30
C THR A 59 25.57 -5.45 -6.68
N ILE A 60 24.86 -5.54 -5.56
CA ILE A 60 24.35 -4.40 -4.81
C ILE A 60 25.47 -3.78 -3.98
N ASP A 61 25.84 -2.54 -4.25
CA ASP A 61 26.91 -1.80 -3.57
C ASP A 61 26.41 -1.05 -2.34
N TYR A 62 25.19 -0.49 -2.44
CA TYR A 62 24.63 0.36 -1.40
C TYR A 62 23.11 0.25 -1.37
N VAL A 63 22.57 0.20 -0.16
CA VAL A 63 21.12 0.19 0.07
C VAL A 63 20.78 1.16 1.20
N CYS A 64 19.81 2.00 0.95
CA CYS A 64 19.13 2.78 1.99
C CYS A 64 17.62 2.83 1.70
N SER A 65 16.86 3.52 2.54
CA SER A 65 15.39 3.52 2.45
C SER A 65 14.84 4.06 1.13
N ASN A 66 15.56 4.96 0.47
CA ASN A 66 15.12 5.66 -0.75
C ASN A 66 16.00 5.43 -1.98
N LEU A 67 17.11 4.69 -1.83
CA LEU A 67 18.07 4.49 -2.92
C LEU A 67 18.73 3.12 -2.84
N ILE A 68 18.79 2.43 -3.97
CA ILE A 68 19.60 1.23 -4.18
C ILE A 68 20.60 1.54 -5.28
N ARG A 69 21.90 1.28 -5.03
CA ARG A 69 22.97 1.34 -6.04
C ARG A 69 23.47 -0.04 -6.32
N MET A 70 23.65 -0.31 -7.59
CA MET A 70 24.12 -1.59 -8.12
C MET A 70 25.22 -1.36 -9.14
N THR A 71 26.27 -2.19 -9.10
CA THR A 71 27.23 -2.31 -10.19
C THR A 71 26.86 -3.55 -11.00
N ALA A 72 26.46 -3.35 -12.24
CA ALA A 72 26.15 -4.44 -13.17
C ALA A 72 27.43 -5.20 -13.55
N ASP A 73 27.27 -6.46 -14.00
CA ASP A 73 28.38 -7.33 -14.38
C ASP A 73 29.21 -6.77 -15.56
N ASP A 74 28.63 -5.85 -16.35
CA ASP A 74 29.31 -5.10 -17.40
C ASP A 74 30.05 -3.84 -16.88
N GLY A 75 30.04 -3.58 -15.57
CA GLY A 75 30.68 -2.46 -14.90
C GLY A 75 29.86 -1.17 -14.87
N GLU A 76 28.65 -1.14 -15.44
CA GLU A 76 27.75 0.01 -15.35
C GLU A 76 27.20 0.18 -13.93
N LYS A 77 27.18 1.43 -13.45
CA LYS A 77 26.57 1.76 -12.16
C LYS A 77 25.15 2.23 -12.38
N ILE A 78 24.20 1.56 -11.74
CA ILE A 78 22.77 1.83 -11.86
C ILE A 78 22.23 2.27 -10.51
N GLU A 79 21.46 3.34 -10.48
CA GLU A 79 20.76 3.84 -9.30
C GLU A 79 19.26 3.65 -9.45
N TYR A 80 18.62 3.09 -8.41
CA TYR A 80 17.17 2.93 -8.31
C TYR A 80 16.67 3.80 -7.17
N HIS A 81 15.92 4.84 -7.52
CA HIS A 81 15.25 5.71 -6.55
C HIS A 81 13.90 5.12 -6.15
N LEU A 82 13.69 4.96 -4.85
CA LEU A 82 12.47 4.38 -4.30
C LEU A 82 11.48 5.48 -3.90
N THR A 83 10.22 5.27 -4.26
CA THR A 83 9.14 6.17 -3.85
C THR A 83 8.82 5.96 -2.38
N LYS A 84 8.77 7.05 -1.61
CA LYS A 84 8.53 7.02 -0.16
C LYS A 84 7.28 7.80 0.20
N PHE A 85 6.34 7.16 0.88
CA PHE A 85 5.16 7.75 1.52
C PHE A 85 4.43 8.78 0.64
N SER A 86 4.27 8.48 -0.65
CA SER A 86 3.50 9.33 -1.55
C SER A 86 2.01 8.99 -1.50
N ARG A 87 1.19 10.02 -1.73
CA ARG A 87 -0.26 9.86 -1.81
C ARG A 87 -0.66 9.23 -3.14
N SER A 88 -1.51 8.20 -3.09
CA SER A 88 -2.20 7.67 -4.28
C SER A 88 -3.47 8.48 -4.59
N ASN A 89 -4.07 8.25 -5.75
CA ASN A 89 -5.34 8.88 -6.13
C ASN A 89 -6.50 8.55 -5.17
N GLN A 90 -6.44 7.44 -4.47
CA GLN A 90 -7.42 7.01 -3.46
C GLN A 90 -7.01 7.39 -2.03
N SER A 91 -6.05 8.31 -1.88
CA SER A 91 -5.51 8.74 -0.58
C SER A 91 -4.82 7.62 0.23
N ASN A 92 -4.41 6.55 -0.42
CA ASN A 92 -3.60 5.50 0.18
C ASN A 92 -2.11 5.86 0.14
N CYS A 93 -1.31 5.18 0.93
CA CYS A 93 0.13 5.37 0.97
C CYS A 93 0.84 4.49 -0.07
N TYR A 94 1.57 5.13 -0.97
CA TYR A 94 2.48 4.47 -1.90
C TYR A 94 3.90 4.53 -1.32
N ASN A 95 4.42 3.40 -0.89
CA ASN A 95 5.74 3.32 -0.27
C ASN A 95 6.49 2.09 -0.78
N GLN A 96 7.70 2.30 -1.28
CA GLN A 96 8.58 1.23 -1.73
C GLN A 96 9.64 0.93 -0.67
N ARG A 97 9.94 -0.34 -0.47
CA ARG A 97 10.87 -0.83 0.54
C ARG A 97 11.87 -1.80 -0.08
N PRO A 98 13.20 -1.60 0.08
CA PRO A 98 14.19 -2.53 -0.43
C PRO A 98 14.05 -3.90 0.27
N ILE A 99 14.25 -4.97 -0.50
CA ILE A 99 14.27 -6.36 0.00
C ILE A 99 15.65 -6.99 -0.16
N VAL A 100 16.60 -6.27 -0.77
CA VAL A 100 17.99 -6.71 -0.96
C VAL A 100 18.93 -6.02 0.00
N PHE A 101 20.08 -6.65 0.22
CA PHE A 101 21.12 -6.14 1.09
C PHE A 101 22.39 -5.87 0.30
N LYS A 102 23.28 -5.02 0.86
CA LYS A 102 24.61 -4.78 0.30
C LYS A 102 25.39 -6.09 0.16
N GLY A 103 25.97 -6.29 -1.02
CA GLY A 103 26.73 -7.48 -1.37
C GLY A 103 25.90 -8.61 -1.98
N ASN A 104 24.56 -8.50 -2.02
CA ASN A 104 23.76 -9.46 -2.77
C ASN A 104 24.03 -9.34 -4.27
N HIS A 105 24.17 -10.48 -4.95
CA HIS A 105 24.11 -10.55 -6.41
C HIS A 105 22.65 -10.73 -6.82
N VAL A 106 22.19 -9.99 -7.82
CA VAL A 106 20.83 -10.03 -8.36
C VAL A 106 20.87 -10.28 -9.86
N GLU A 107 19.88 -10.99 -10.34
CA GLU A 107 19.69 -11.25 -11.76
C GLU A 107 18.80 -10.19 -12.43
N ALA A 108 18.97 -10.03 -13.74
CA ALA A 108 18.06 -9.18 -14.51
C ALA A 108 16.62 -9.70 -14.43
N GLY A 109 15.68 -8.82 -14.11
CA GLY A 109 14.29 -9.20 -13.89
C GLY A 109 13.94 -9.58 -12.45
N GLN A 110 14.91 -9.69 -11.55
CA GLN A 110 14.67 -9.95 -10.13
C GLN A 110 14.11 -8.72 -9.43
N VAL A 111 13.13 -8.91 -8.55
CA VAL A 111 12.60 -7.84 -7.69
C VAL A 111 13.63 -7.46 -6.63
N ILE A 112 13.93 -6.17 -6.51
CA ILE A 112 14.90 -5.61 -5.56
C ILE A 112 14.24 -4.72 -4.50
N ALA A 113 13.04 -4.24 -4.75
CA ALA A 113 12.24 -3.52 -3.76
C ALA A 113 10.76 -3.82 -3.93
N ASP A 114 10.08 -4.04 -2.81
CA ASP A 114 8.64 -4.21 -2.73
C ASP A 114 7.93 -2.87 -2.80
N GLY A 115 6.73 -2.89 -3.40
CA GLY A 115 5.79 -1.77 -3.40
C GLY A 115 4.65 -1.95 -2.38
N PRO A 116 3.58 -1.15 -2.51
CA PRO A 116 2.37 -1.35 -1.71
C PRO A 116 1.72 -2.70 -2.02
N SER A 117 1.19 -3.36 -0.98
CA SER A 117 0.52 -4.67 -1.09
C SER A 117 1.36 -5.76 -1.75
N THR A 118 2.66 -5.75 -1.54
CA THR A 118 3.58 -6.79 -2.01
C THR A 118 4.49 -7.25 -0.88
N SER A 119 4.94 -8.50 -0.95
CA SER A 119 5.87 -9.13 -0.03
C SER A 119 6.82 -10.02 -0.79
N GLU A 120 8.13 -9.74 -0.73
CA GLU A 120 9.20 -10.47 -1.43
C GLU A 120 8.95 -10.65 -2.94
N GLY A 121 8.38 -9.62 -3.57
CA GLY A 121 8.05 -9.64 -5.01
C GLY A 121 6.76 -10.36 -5.36
N GLU A 122 5.99 -10.81 -4.38
CA GLU A 122 4.70 -11.47 -4.56
C GLU A 122 3.56 -10.54 -4.12
N LEU A 123 2.42 -10.62 -4.80
CA LEU A 123 1.24 -9.85 -4.44
C LEU A 123 0.68 -10.32 -3.09
N ALA A 124 0.57 -9.39 -2.14
CA ALA A 124 0.13 -9.60 -0.77
C ALA A 124 -0.91 -8.53 -0.40
N LEU A 125 -2.19 -8.84 -0.62
CA LEU A 125 -3.30 -7.89 -0.44
C LEU A 125 -3.72 -7.71 1.02
N GLY A 126 -3.19 -8.50 1.95
CA GLY A 126 -3.59 -8.47 3.34
C GLY A 126 -2.71 -9.31 4.25
N LYS A 127 -3.35 -9.98 5.21
CA LYS A 127 -2.75 -10.84 6.23
C LYS A 127 -3.39 -12.23 6.24
N ASN A 128 -2.74 -13.19 6.86
CA ASN A 128 -3.25 -14.55 7.05
C ASN A 128 -3.67 -14.75 8.52
N PRO A 129 -4.85 -14.24 8.96
CA PRO A 129 -5.32 -14.42 10.33
C PRO A 129 -5.93 -15.81 10.53
N LEU A 130 -5.90 -16.31 11.76
CA LEU A 130 -6.65 -17.49 12.17
C LEU A 130 -8.12 -17.10 12.34
N ILE A 131 -9.02 -17.82 11.66
CA ILE A 131 -10.46 -17.57 11.68
C ILE A 131 -11.20 -18.76 12.30
N GLY A 132 -12.08 -18.49 13.25
CA GLY A 132 -13.03 -19.47 13.79
C GLY A 132 -14.45 -19.18 13.26
N PHE A 133 -15.11 -20.19 12.68
CA PHE A 133 -16.48 -20.08 12.19
C PHE A 133 -17.44 -20.61 13.25
N MET A 134 -18.13 -19.70 13.95
CA MET A 134 -19.12 -20.03 14.96
C MET A 134 -20.05 -18.84 15.22
N THR A 135 -21.21 -19.08 15.81
CA THR A 135 -22.05 -18.00 16.35
C THR A 135 -21.45 -17.49 17.67
N TRP A 136 -21.43 -16.17 17.84
CA TRP A 136 -20.90 -15.56 19.07
C TRP A 136 -21.85 -14.49 19.61
N GLU A 137 -22.76 -14.90 20.50
CA GLU A 137 -23.70 -14.03 21.21
C GLU A 137 -24.45 -13.00 20.32
N GLY A 138 -24.64 -13.31 19.04
CA GLY A 138 -25.29 -12.45 18.06
C GLY A 138 -24.42 -11.30 17.51
N TYR A 139 -23.21 -11.08 18.03
CA TYR A 139 -22.33 -9.99 17.57
C TYR A 139 -21.72 -10.21 16.17
N ASN A 140 -21.82 -11.41 15.64
CA ASN A 140 -21.40 -11.76 14.29
C ASN A 140 -22.59 -12.13 13.38
N TYR A 141 -23.74 -11.47 13.58
CA TYR A 141 -24.93 -11.66 12.76
C TYR A 141 -24.71 -11.15 11.33
N GLU A 142 -25.16 -11.94 10.34
CA GLU A 142 -24.94 -11.70 8.90
C GLU A 142 -23.45 -11.59 8.53
N ASP A 143 -23.01 -10.45 8.00
CA ASP A 143 -21.63 -10.20 7.55
C ASP A 143 -20.74 -9.58 8.64
N ALA A 144 -21.22 -9.49 9.87
CA ALA A 144 -20.45 -8.97 11.00
C ALA A 144 -19.37 -9.96 11.45
N MET A 145 -18.22 -9.45 11.82
CA MET A 145 -17.08 -10.22 12.33
C MET A 145 -16.59 -9.64 13.64
N LEU A 146 -16.26 -10.51 14.61
CA LEU A 146 -15.50 -10.11 15.77
C LEU A 146 -14.01 -10.26 15.49
N ILE A 147 -13.24 -9.27 15.90
CA ILE A 147 -11.78 -9.31 15.80
C ILE A 147 -11.16 -9.34 17.20
N ASN A 148 -10.03 -10.02 17.33
CA ASN A 148 -9.26 -10.02 18.56
C ASN A 148 -8.56 -8.67 18.74
N GLU A 149 -8.56 -8.13 19.96
CA GLU A 149 -7.87 -6.88 20.31
C GLU A 149 -6.38 -6.88 19.92
N LYS A 150 -5.76 -8.05 19.88
CA LYS A 150 -4.37 -8.20 19.45
C LYS A 150 -4.11 -7.67 18.03
N LEU A 151 -5.08 -7.80 17.11
CA LEU A 151 -4.96 -7.28 15.75
C LEU A 151 -4.82 -5.76 15.72
N VAL A 152 -5.48 -5.08 16.66
CA VAL A 152 -5.40 -3.61 16.80
C VAL A 152 -4.13 -3.21 17.55
N ARG A 153 -3.84 -3.88 18.67
CA ARG A 153 -2.67 -3.56 19.51
C ARG A 153 -1.33 -3.75 18.80
N ASP A 154 -1.22 -4.79 17.98
CA ASP A 154 0.02 -5.15 17.28
C ASP A 154 0.07 -4.56 15.85
N ASP A 155 -0.82 -3.60 15.51
CA ASP A 155 -0.91 -2.91 14.21
C ASP A 155 -0.97 -3.85 12.98
N ILE A 156 -1.61 -5.01 13.13
CA ILE A 156 -1.58 -6.06 12.11
C ILE A 156 -2.34 -5.64 10.83
N LEU A 157 -3.47 -4.93 10.98
CA LEU A 157 -4.31 -4.46 9.88
C LEU A 157 -4.24 -2.92 9.71
N THR A 158 -3.20 -2.30 10.21
CA THR A 158 -3.03 -0.84 10.17
C THR A 158 -2.61 -0.37 8.79
N SER A 159 -3.20 0.71 8.32
CA SER A 159 -2.93 1.37 7.05
C SER A 159 -2.65 2.86 7.26
N ILE A 160 -1.99 3.48 6.28
CA ILE A 160 -1.72 4.92 6.25
C ILE A 160 -2.58 5.53 5.16
N HIS A 161 -3.32 6.59 5.52
CA HIS A 161 -4.07 7.41 4.59
C HIS A 161 -3.47 8.81 4.56
N ILE A 162 -3.19 9.32 3.35
CA ILE A 162 -2.59 10.62 3.14
C ILE A 162 -3.63 11.50 2.44
N GLU A 163 -4.06 12.57 3.11
CA GLU A 163 -4.95 13.57 2.56
C GLU A 163 -4.18 14.85 2.27
N GLU A 164 -4.47 15.48 1.16
CA GLU A 164 -3.85 16.74 0.75
C GLU A 164 -4.94 17.81 0.69
N TYR A 165 -4.72 18.86 1.44
CA TYR A 165 -5.62 20.02 1.47
C TYR A 165 -4.87 21.22 0.93
N GLU A 166 -5.41 21.84 -0.13
CA GLU A 166 -4.90 23.07 -0.70
C GLU A 166 -5.81 24.23 -0.31
N CYS A 167 -5.23 25.30 0.19
CA CYS A 167 -5.94 26.51 0.54
C CYS A 167 -5.19 27.72 -0.04
N GLU A 168 -5.89 28.52 -0.82
CA GLU A 168 -5.36 29.71 -1.45
C GLU A 168 -6.07 30.95 -0.87
N ALA A 169 -5.28 31.90 -0.34
CA ALA A 169 -5.80 33.21 0.07
C ALA A 169 -5.89 34.12 -1.17
N ARG A 170 -7.07 34.62 -1.49
CA ARG A 170 -7.36 35.41 -2.69
C ARG A 170 -7.68 36.84 -2.34
N ASP A 171 -7.38 37.76 -3.25
CA ASP A 171 -7.87 39.14 -3.19
C ASP A 171 -9.32 39.18 -3.66
N THR A 172 -10.22 39.58 -2.77
CA THR A 172 -11.65 39.72 -3.07
C THR A 172 -12.05 41.20 -3.10
N LYS A 173 -13.21 41.50 -3.69
CA LYS A 173 -13.77 42.87 -3.71
C LYS A 173 -14.10 43.40 -2.30
N LEU A 174 -14.19 42.53 -1.30
CA LEU A 174 -14.46 42.85 0.09
C LEU A 174 -13.18 42.98 0.93
N GLY A 175 -12.02 42.74 0.36
CA GLY A 175 -10.70 42.71 1.00
C GLY A 175 -9.91 41.48 0.69
N ALA A 176 -8.63 41.45 1.03
CA ALA A 176 -7.77 40.28 0.91
C ALA A 176 -8.16 39.21 1.93
N GLU A 177 -8.19 37.98 1.49
CA GLU A 177 -8.32 36.82 2.40
C GLU A 177 -7.00 36.57 3.11
N GLU A 178 -7.05 36.14 4.36
CA GLU A 178 -5.88 35.84 5.18
C GLU A 178 -6.02 34.48 5.82
N ILE A 179 -4.92 33.72 5.84
CA ILE A 179 -4.84 32.45 6.57
C ILE A 179 -4.53 32.75 8.03
N THR A 180 -5.55 32.72 8.89
CA THR A 180 -5.44 33.09 10.31
C THR A 180 -6.20 32.11 11.20
N ARG A 181 -5.80 32.03 12.48
CA ARG A 181 -6.55 31.34 13.53
C ARG A 181 -7.69 32.18 14.13
N ASP A 182 -7.63 33.52 13.96
CA ASP A 182 -8.62 34.45 14.48
C ASP A 182 -9.81 34.56 13.52
N ILE A 183 -10.66 33.54 13.53
CA ILE A 183 -11.86 33.50 12.69
C ILE A 183 -13.03 34.06 13.47
N PRO A 184 -13.70 35.16 12.97
CA PRO A 184 -14.85 35.73 13.63
C PRO A 184 -16.00 34.73 13.74
N LYS A 185 -16.62 34.63 14.91
CA LYS A 185 -17.80 33.79 15.10
C LYS A 185 -18.93 34.26 14.19
N ARG A 186 -19.66 33.34 13.59
CA ARG A 186 -20.81 33.62 12.71
C ARG A 186 -21.81 34.52 13.46
N GLY A 187 -22.04 35.77 12.98
CA GLY A 187 -22.90 36.76 13.61
C GLY A 187 -22.18 37.85 14.44
N SER A 188 -20.86 37.79 14.56
CA SER A 188 -20.10 38.92 15.13
C SER A 188 -19.85 39.99 14.05
N PRO A 189 -20.05 41.26 14.29
CA PRO A 189 -19.71 42.29 13.31
C PRO A 189 -18.19 42.28 13.07
N PRO A 190 -17.74 42.58 11.83
CA PRO A 190 -16.33 42.65 11.53
C PRO A 190 -15.66 43.69 12.42
N ARG A 191 -14.61 43.31 13.12
CA ARG A 191 -13.76 44.27 13.84
C ARG A 191 -12.89 44.95 12.79
N PHE A 192 -13.29 46.14 12.37
CA PHE A 192 -12.41 47.03 11.63
C PHE A 192 -11.43 47.64 12.66
N GLY A 193 -10.16 47.28 12.57
CA GLY A 193 -9.05 47.90 13.25
C GLY A 193 -8.34 48.86 12.32
#